data_3350d4e47a5c3acb8978005bd0adc57d
#
_entry.id   3350d4e47a5c3acb8978005bd0adc57d
#
_cell.length_a   1.000
_cell.length_b   1.000
_cell.length_c   1.000
_cell.angle_alpha   90.00
_cell.angle_beta   90.00
_cell.angle_gamma   90.00
#
_symmetry.space_group_name_H-M   'P 1'
#
loop_
_entity.id
_entity.type
_entity.pdbx_description
1 polymer ?
#
loop_
_entity_poly.entity_id
_entity_poly.type
_entity_poly.pdbx_seq_one_letter_code
_entity_poly.pdbx_strand_id
1 'polypeptide(L)'
;MKSAGMLVTFEFPMRPGKESTIPTTAPDAVLFRCPQIADGVRLWEIAKNTDVLDLNSSYAYVLWCRDFATTSIVATVDDRPVGFVTGYRRQDAPNTVMVWQVAVDADQRGKRIAGRMLHALLDRLAPEGVDRLETTISPDNTASIALFTGVARDRNTSITKQELFSPNDFPDSHEAEDLYTIG
;
A
#
# COMPACT_ATOMS: atom_id res chain seq x y z
N MET A 1 32.20 -28.64 56.93
CA MET A 1 30.96 -27.96 57.24
C MET A 1 30.28 -27.61 55.91
N LYS A 2 29.18 -28.32 55.57
CA LYS A 2 28.41 -28.11 54.32
C LYS A 2 27.26 -27.18 54.67
N SER A 3 27.21 -26.00 54.05
CA SER A 3 26.07 -25.08 54.16
C SER A 3 25.01 -25.53 53.17
N ALA A 4 23.83 -25.86 53.65
CA ALA A 4 22.66 -26.19 52.87
C ALA A 4 21.92 -24.88 52.50
N GLY A 5 21.92 -24.57 51.21
CA GLY A 5 21.10 -23.48 50.66
C GLY A 5 19.65 -23.93 50.53
N MET A 6 18.74 -23.24 51.21
CA MET A 6 17.30 -23.47 51.16
C MET A 6 16.73 -22.82 49.92
N LEU A 7 16.24 -23.65 48.96
CA LEU A 7 15.52 -23.21 47.78
C LEU A 7 14.08 -22.87 48.14
N VAL A 8 13.71 -21.61 48.12
CA VAL A 8 12.32 -21.19 48.29
C VAL A 8 11.68 -21.13 46.91
N THR A 9 10.81 -22.08 46.64
CA THR A 9 9.94 -22.09 45.44
C THR A 9 8.73 -21.21 45.70
N PHE A 10 8.63 -20.09 44.95
CA PHE A 10 7.40 -19.31 44.95
C PHE A 10 6.50 -19.85 43.84
N GLU A 11 5.41 -20.51 44.19
CA GLU A 11 4.31 -20.82 43.27
C GLU A 11 3.44 -19.57 43.12
N PHE A 12 3.43 -18.99 41.89
CA PHE A 12 2.45 -18.01 41.52
C PHE A 12 1.13 -18.70 41.12
N PRO A 13 -0.03 -18.30 41.67
CA PRO A 13 -1.30 -18.83 41.22
C PRO A 13 -1.55 -18.39 39.76
N MET A 14 -1.62 -19.34 38.86
CA MET A 14 -2.08 -19.11 37.49
C MET A 14 -3.52 -18.63 37.52
N ARG A 15 -3.75 -17.38 37.10
CA ARG A 15 -5.10 -16.92 36.79
C ARG A 15 -5.58 -17.62 35.52
N PRO A 16 -6.83 -18.13 35.47
CA PRO A 16 -7.36 -18.70 34.23
C PRO A 16 -7.37 -17.58 33.18
N GLY A 17 -6.63 -17.83 32.08
CA GLY A 17 -6.59 -16.94 30.93
C GLY A 17 -8.00 -16.79 30.36
N LYS A 18 -8.45 -15.53 30.20
CA LYS A 18 -9.59 -15.24 29.36
C LYS A 18 -9.22 -15.74 27.96
N GLU A 19 -9.97 -16.69 27.44
CA GLU A 19 -9.94 -17.05 26.02
C GLU A 19 -10.10 -15.76 25.21
N SER A 20 -9.03 -15.38 24.55
CA SER A 20 -9.07 -14.33 23.53
C SER A 20 -9.87 -14.91 22.37
N THR A 21 -11.15 -14.56 22.30
CA THR A 21 -11.96 -14.76 21.11
C THR A 21 -11.33 -13.96 19.99
N ILE A 22 -10.57 -14.64 19.12
CA ILE A 22 -10.13 -14.08 17.82
C ILE A 22 -11.43 -13.72 17.09
N PRO A 23 -11.65 -12.46 16.72
CA PRO A 23 -12.84 -12.12 15.94
C PRO A 23 -12.76 -12.90 14.62
N THR A 24 -13.70 -13.79 14.40
CA THR A 24 -13.87 -14.49 13.11
C THR A 24 -14.26 -13.41 12.10
N THR A 25 -13.28 -12.95 11.33
CA THR A 25 -13.54 -12.06 10.19
C THR A 25 -14.45 -12.80 9.23
N ALA A 26 -15.50 -12.14 8.73
CA ALA A 26 -16.39 -12.74 7.73
C ALA A 26 -15.54 -13.25 6.55
N PRO A 27 -15.79 -14.44 6.01
CA PRO A 27 -15.08 -14.94 4.84
C PRO A 27 -15.21 -13.90 3.73
N ASP A 28 -14.12 -13.64 2.99
CA ASP A 28 -13.97 -12.62 1.93
C ASP A 28 -13.86 -11.14 2.40
N ALA A 29 -13.67 -10.87 3.68
CA ALA A 29 -13.43 -9.51 4.14
C ALA A 29 -12.07 -9.00 3.62
N VAL A 30 -12.09 -7.88 2.87
CA VAL A 30 -10.87 -7.22 2.41
C VAL A 30 -10.32 -6.36 3.53
N LEU A 31 -9.12 -6.68 4.00
CA LEU A 31 -8.38 -5.92 5.01
C LEU A 31 -7.27 -5.09 4.36
N PHE A 32 -6.91 -3.96 4.99
CA PHE A 32 -5.86 -3.06 4.53
C PHE A 32 -4.79 -2.92 5.61
N ARG A 33 -3.52 -3.11 5.23
CA ARG A 33 -2.37 -2.97 6.13
C ARG A 33 -1.12 -2.48 5.42
N CYS A 34 -0.10 -2.08 6.17
CA CYS A 34 1.22 -1.87 5.61
C CYS A 34 1.76 -3.18 5.02
N PRO A 35 2.49 -3.13 3.89
CA PRO A 35 3.19 -4.29 3.37
C PRO A 35 4.27 -4.76 4.35
N GLN A 36 4.56 -6.06 4.31
CA GLN A 36 5.67 -6.72 4.99
C GLN A 36 6.66 -7.23 3.93
N ILE A 37 7.91 -7.45 4.31
CA ILE A 37 8.94 -7.97 3.38
C ILE A 37 8.47 -9.26 2.69
N ALA A 38 7.77 -10.13 3.42
CA ALA A 38 7.22 -11.38 2.87
C ALA A 38 6.18 -11.17 1.76
N ASP A 39 5.54 -10.00 1.68
CA ASP A 39 4.58 -9.70 0.63
C ASP A 39 5.26 -9.41 -0.72
N GLY A 40 6.54 -9.02 -0.72
CA GLY A 40 7.23 -8.48 -1.90
C GLY A 40 7.15 -9.39 -3.14
N VAL A 41 7.30 -10.71 -2.96
CA VAL A 41 7.15 -11.69 -4.06
C VAL A 41 5.72 -11.64 -4.62
N ARG A 42 4.72 -11.59 -3.74
CA ARG A 42 3.32 -11.57 -4.16
C ARG A 42 2.94 -10.27 -4.85
N LEU A 43 3.47 -9.13 -4.40
CA LEU A 43 3.28 -7.84 -5.07
C LEU A 43 3.86 -7.87 -6.50
N TRP A 44 5.05 -8.45 -6.66
CA TRP A 44 5.65 -8.64 -7.98
C TRP A 44 4.78 -9.52 -8.90
N GLU A 45 4.22 -10.62 -8.38
CA GLU A 45 3.29 -11.48 -9.14
C GLU A 45 2.03 -10.73 -9.57
N ILE A 46 1.43 -9.94 -8.67
CA ILE A 46 0.26 -9.11 -8.99
C ILE A 46 0.61 -8.14 -10.11
N ALA A 47 1.72 -7.39 -9.99
CA ALA A 47 2.16 -6.44 -11.01
C ALA A 47 2.38 -7.12 -12.36
N LYS A 48 3.09 -8.27 -12.37
CA LYS A 48 3.35 -9.07 -13.57
C LYS A 48 2.08 -9.50 -14.31
N ASN A 49 1.00 -9.75 -13.56
CA ASN A 49 -0.25 -10.25 -14.12
C ASN A 49 -1.22 -9.11 -14.50
N THR A 50 -0.79 -7.84 -14.44
CA THR A 50 -1.67 -6.71 -14.84
C THR A 50 -1.65 -6.44 -16.33
N ASP A 51 -0.59 -6.80 -17.03
CA ASP A 51 -0.30 -6.47 -18.45
C ASP A 51 -0.30 -4.94 -18.76
N VAL A 52 -0.39 -4.09 -17.73
CA VAL A 52 -0.52 -2.63 -17.86
C VAL A 52 0.59 -1.89 -17.12
N LEU A 53 1.11 -2.47 -16.04
CA LEU A 53 2.18 -1.85 -15.25
C LEU A 53 3.54 -2.22 -15.79
N ASP A 54 4.44 -1.24 -15.84
CA ASP A 54 5.86 -1.51 -16.04
C ASP A 54 6.38 -2.43 -14.94
N LEU A 55 6.82 -3.62 -15.33
CA LEU A 55 7.27 -4.62 -14.40
C LEU A 55 8.69 -4.33 -13.93
N ASN A 56 8.84 -3.94 -12.69
CA ASN A 56 10.13 -3.82 -12.04
C ASN A 56 10.71 -5.19 -11.63
N SER A 57 11.99 -5.23 -11.28
CA SER A 57 12.60 -6.44 -10.73
C SER A 57 11.90 -6.88 -9.44
N SER A 58 11.87 -8.18 -9.15
CA SER A 58 11.31 -8.69 -7.89
C SER A 58 11.99 -8.08 -6.66
N TYR A 59 13.29 -7.75 -6.77
CA TYR A 59 14.05 -7.06 -5.72
C TYR A 59 13.43 -5.69 -5.38
N ALA A 60 12.95 -4.93 -6.36
CA ALA A 60 12.33 -3.63 -6.14
C ALA A 60 11.11 -3.74 -5.21
N TYR A 61 10.25 -4.74 -5.41
CA TYR A 61 9.07 -4.95 -4.56
C TYR A 61 9.43 -5.36 -3.13
N VAL A 62 10.44 -6.22 -2.95
CA VAL A 62 10.94 -6.59 -1.62
C VAL A 62 11.53 -5.37 -0.90
N LEU A 63 12.34 -4.56 -1.60
CA LEU A 63 12.91 -3.32 -1.07
C LEU A 63 11.80 -2.34 -0.69
N TRP A 64 10.78 -2.20 -1.53
CA TRP A 64 9.64 -1.32 -1.29
C TRP A 64 8.87 -1.71 -0.01
N CYS A 65 8.62 -3.00 0.15
CA CYS A 65 7.97 -3.53 1.36
C CYS A 65 8.79 -3.31 2.64
N ARG A 66 10.12 -3.15 2.54
CA ARG A 66 11.00 -2.85 3.66
C ARG A 66 11.07 -1.34 3.95
N ASP A 67 11.40 -0.55 2.93
CA ASP A 67 11.82 0.84 3.12
C ASP A 67 10.67 1.85 3.00
N PHE A 68 9.61 1.49 2.27
CA PHE A 68 8.45 2.34 2.02
C PHE A 68 7.13 1.73 2.54
N ALA A 69 7.21 0.83 3.53
CA ALA A 69 6.05 0.15 4.10
C ALA A 69 5.01 1.14 4.66
N THR A 70 5.46 2.19 5.33
CA THR A 70 4.59 3.18 5.98
C THR A 70 3.84 4.06 4.98
N THR A 71 4.37 4.23 3.78
CA THR A 71 3.76 5.02 2.68
C THR A 71 3.16 4.15 1.59
N SER A 72 3.04 2.84 1.83
CA SER A 72 2.46 1.84 0.94
C SER A 72 1.37 1.06 1.65
N ILE A 73 0.48 0.41 0.91
CA ILE A 73 -0.62 -0.37 1.48
C ILE A 73 -0.87 -1.64 0.67
N VAL A 74 -1.23 -2.71 1.34
CA VAL A 74 -1.73 -3.94 0.72
C VAL A 74 -3.17 -4.20 1.13
N ALA A 75 -3.95 -4.70 0.18
CA ALA A 75 -5.25 -5.30 0.42
C ALA A 75 -5.08 -6.82 0.54
N THR A 76 -5.63 -7.42 1.58
CA THR A 76 -5.59 -8.87 1.78
C THR A 76 -6.99 -9.47 1.88
N VAL A 77 -7.14 -10.69 1.39
CA VAL A 77 -8.26 -11.58 1.62
C VAL A 77 -7.67 -12.87 2.16
N ASP A 78 -8.16 -13.36 3.30
CA ASP A 78 -7.62 -14.53 4.00
C ASP A 78 -6.08 -14.46 4.15
N ASP A 79 -5.58 -13.32 4.63
CA ASP A 79 -4.17 -12.97 4.80
C ASP A 79 -3.32 -12.93 3.51
N ARG A 80 -3.87 -13.31 2.36
CA ARG A 80 -3.18 -13.26 1.07
C ARG A 80 -3.31 -11.87 0.44
N PRO A 81 -2.21 -11.21 0.03
CA PRO A 81 -2.28 -9.97 -0.73
C PRO A 81 -2.99 -10.17 -2.08
N VAL A 82 -3.99 -9.33 -2.33
CA VAL A 82 -4.80 -9.31 -3.56
C VAL A 82 -4.73 -7.97 -4.29
N GLY A 83 -4.09 -6.98 -3.70
CA GLY A 83 -3.84 -5.69 -4.31
C GLY A 83 -2.85 -4.89 -3.48
N PHE A 84 -2.24 -3.89 -4.11
CA PHE A 84 -1.29 -3.01 -3.44
C PHE A 84 -1.31 -1.59 -4.02
N VAL A 85 -0.84 -0.66 -3.20
CA VAL A 85 -0.37 0.66 -3.60
C VAL A 85 1.04 0.82 -3.07
N THR A 86 2.00 1.12 -3.94
CA THR A 86 3.34 1.55 -3.55
C THR A 86 3.44 3.05 -3.65
N GLY A 87 4.03 3.67 -2.64
CA GLY A 87 4.20 5.11 -2.59
C GLY A 87 5.33 5.53 -1.67
N TYR A 88 5.74 6.78 -1.79
CA TYR A 88 6.75 7.39 -0.93
C TYR A 88 6.38 8.84 -0.63
N ARG A 89 6.85 9.34 0.49
CA ARG A 89 6.72 10.77 0.81
C ARG A 89 7.79 11.55 0.05
N ARG A 90 7.40 12.59 -0.65
CA ARG A 90 8.36 13.42 -1.37
C ARG A 90 9.32 14.11 -0.39
N GLN A 91 10.62 14.11 -0.72
CA GLN A 91 11.65 14.71 0.14
C GLN A 91 11.58 16.23 0.13
N ASP A 92 11.25 16.81 -1.02
CA ASP A 92 11.12 18.26 -1.24
C ASP A 92 9.71 18.82 -0.91
N ALA A 93 8.73 17.95 -0.73
CA ALA A 93 7.36 18.27 -0.35
C ALA A 93 6.81 17.25 0.66
N PRO A 94 7.20 17.32 1.95
CA PRO A 94 6.91 16.29 2.95
C PRO A 94 5.42 16.08 3.25
N ASN A 95 4.57 17.04 2.89
CA ASN A 95 3.10 16.92 2.98
C ASN A 95 2.47 16.17 1.79
N THR A 96 3.29 15.66 0.86
CA THR A 96 2.86 14.99 -0.37
C THR A 96 3.30 13.53 -0.37
N VAL A 97 2.36 12.62 -0.60
CA VAL A 97 2.64 11.22 -0.93
C VAL A 97 2.61 11.05 -2.45
N MET A 98 3.72 10.55 -3.02
CA MET A 98 3.78 10.11 -4.40
C MET A 98 3.36 8.66 -4.47
N VAL A 99 2.31 8.36 -5.21
CA VAL A 99 1.86 6.99 -5.52
C VAL A 99 2.55 6.56 -6.81
N TRP A 100 3.32 5.48 -6.74
CA TRP A 100 4.08 4.98 -7.88
C TRP A 100 3.32 3.90 -8.65
N GLN A 101 2.81 2.86 -7.96
CA GLN A 101 2.03 1.80 -8.60
C GLN A 101 0.79 1.46 -7.81
N VAL A 102 -0.28 1.14 -8.52
CA VAL A 102 -1.53 0.59 -7.97
C VAL A 102 -1.92 -0.63 -8.78
N ALA A 103 -2.09 -1.76 -8.12
CA ALA A 103 -2.54 -2.98 -8.77
C ALA A 103 -3.52 -3.77 -7.92
N VAL A 104 -4.41 -4.51 -8.58
CA VAL A 104 -5.37 -5.44 -7.97
C VAL A 104 -5.45 -6.69 -8.83
N ASP A 105 -5.43 -7.86 -8.19
CA ASP A 105 -5.62 -9.16 -8.84
C ASP A 105 -6.85 -9.14 -9.74
N ALA A 106 -6.77 -9.82 -10.88
CA ALA A 106 -7.83 -9.80 -11.90
C ALA A 106 -9.19 -10.30 -11.37
N ASP A 107 -9.18 -11.33 -10.52
CA ASP A 107 -10.39 -11.92 -9.89
C ASP A 107 -10.98 -11.04 -8.77
N GLN A 108 -10.26 -10.01 -8.34
CA GLN A 108 -10.70 -9.06 -7.32
C GLN A 108 -11.08 -7.67 -7.90
N ARG A 109 -10.95 -7.48 -9.20
CA ARG A 109 -11.37 -6.25 -9.87
C ARG A 109 -12.88 -6.04 -9.77
N GLY A 110 -13.34 -4.81 -9.97
CA GLY A 110 -14.77 -4.47 -9.84
C GLY A 110 -15.27 -4.25 -8.41
N LYS A 111 -14.50 -4.65 -7.38
CA LYS A 111 -14.85 -4.51 -5.95
C LYS A 111 -14.37 -3.19 -5.33
N ARG A 112 -13.96 -2.21 -6.14
CA ARG A 112 -13.43 -0.90 -5.72
C ARG A 112 -12.21 -0.96 -4.78
N ILE A 113 -11.45 -2.07 -4.79
CA ILE A 113 -10.32 -2.28 -3.87
C ILE A 113 -9.25 -1.20 -4.06
N ALA A 114 -8.90 -0.83 -5.29
CA ALA A 114 -7.90 0.19 -5.56
C ALA A 114 -8.25 1.55 -4.90
N GLY A 115 -9.48 2.05 -5.11
CA GLY A 115 -9.94 3.29 -4.46
C GLY A 115 -9.94 3.19 -2.95
N ARG A 116 -10.41 2.06 -2.39
CA ARG A 116 -10.40 1.82 -0.94
C ARG A 116 -8.98 1.80 -0.36
N MET A 117 -8.00 1.23 -1.06
CA MET A 117 -6.59 1.28 -0.67
C MET A 117 -6.07 2.71 -0.64
N LEU A 118 -6.35 3.51 -1.68
CA LEU A 118 -5.93 4.92 -1.74
C LEU A 118 -6.54 5.74 -0.60
N HIS A 119 -7.83 5.56 -0.31
CA HIS A 119 -8.47 6.20 0.84
C HIS A 119 -7.81 5.79 2.16
N ALA A 120 -7.62 4.49 2.40
CA ALA A 120 -7.00 3.98 3.62
C ALA A 120 -5.55 4.45 3.77
N LEU A 121 -4.79 4.59 2.67
CA LEU A 121 -3.45 5.15 2.67
C LEU A 121 -3.46 6.63 3.09
N LEU A 122 -4.31 7.43 2.46
CA LEU A 122 -4.43 8.86 2.78
C LEU A 122 -4.92 9.10 4.21
N ASP A 123 -5.91 8.33 4.68
CA ASP A 123 -6.42 8.44 6.05
C ASP A 123 -5.34 8.09 7.09
N ARG A 124 -4.48 7.13 6.79
CA ARG A 124 -3.34 6.77 7.64
C ARG A 124 -2.27 7.86 7.68
N LEU A 125 -1.99 8.52 6.54
CA LEU A 125 -0.93 9.51 6.42
C LEU A 125 -1.35 10.92 6.85
N ALA A 126 -2.65 11.22 6.87
CA ALA A 126 -3.18 12.54 7.25
C ALA A 126 -2.73 13.00 8.66
N PRO A 127 -2.75 12.15 9.72
CA PRO A 127 -2.24 12.53 11.03
C PRO A 127 -0.74 12.85 11.05
N GLU A 128 0.00 12.38 10.05
CA GLU A 128 1.43 12.65 9.86
C GLU A 128 1.71 13.91 9.03
N GLY A 129 0.67 14.67 8.68
CA GLY A 129 0.75 15.92 7.94
C GLY A 129 0.76 15.77 6.42
N VAL A 130 0.37 14.60 5.87
CA VAL A 130 0.17 14.44 4.42
C VAL A 130 -1.24 14.89 4.08
N ASP A 131 -1.35 15.90 3.25
CA ASP A 131 -2.61 16.48 2.75
C ASP A 131 -2.73 16.42 1.22
N ARG A 132 -1.67 15.98 0.53
CA ARG A 132 -1.59 15.91 -0.93
C ARG A 132 -1.14 14.54 -1.42
N LEU A 133 -1.75 14.10 -2.52
CA LEU A 133 -1.33 12.92 -3.28
C LEU A 133 -0.90 13.35 -4.68
N GLU A 134 0.23 12.84 -5.13
CA GLU A 134 0.69 12.94 -6.51
C GLU A 134 0.83 11.54 -7.12
N THR A 135 0.65 11.46 -8.44
CA THR A 135 0.91 10.26 -9.25
C THR A 135 1.17 10.66 -10.69
N THR A 136 1.98 9.90 -11.41
CA THR A 136 2.11 10.06 -12.86
C THR A 136 1.23 9.05 -13.57
N ILE A 137 0.64 9.46 -14.69
CA ILE A 137 -0.26 8.61 -15.48
C ILE A 137 -0.05 8.96 -16.96
N SER A 138 0.19 7.94 -17.79
CA SER A 138 0.21 8.12 -19.23
C SER A 138 -1.18 8.53 -19.76
N PRO A 139 -1.25 9.39 -20.78
CA PRO A 139 -2.51 10.01 -21.26
C PRO A 139 -3.56 9.00 -21.72
N ASP A 140 -3.19 7.83 -22.15
CA ASP A 140 -4.06 6.75 -22.62
C ASP A 140 -4.56 5.84 -21.49
N ASN A 141 -3.97 5.89 -20.28
CA ASN A 141 -4.38 5.10 -19.12
C ASN A 141 -5.66 5.66 -18.47
N THR A 142 -6.76 5.54 -19.20
CA THR A 142 -8.08 6.04 -18.77
C THR A 142 -8.57 5.40 -17.48
N ALA A 143 -8.15 4.17 -17.18
CA ALA A 143 -8.53 3.46 -15.97
C ALA A 143 -7.92 4.11 -14.72
N SER A 144 -6.62 4.45 -14.75
CA SER A 144 -5.95 5.17 -13.66
C SER A 144 -6.50 6.59 -13.53
N ILE A 145 -6.73 7.31 -14.65
CA ILE A 145 -7.32 8.64 -14.62
C ILE A 145 -8.69 8.61 -13.93
N ALA A 146 -9.54 7.64 -14.27
CA ALA A 146 -10.85 7.48 -13.64
C ALA A 146 -10.75 7.13 -12.14
N LEU A 147 -9.78 6.27 -11.76
CA LEU A 147 -9.53 5.91 -10.36
C LEU A 147 -9.19 7.14 -9.52
N PHE A 148 -8.17 7.91 -9.92
CA PHE A 148 -7.69 9.07 -9.15
C PHE A 148 -8.70 10.22 -9.17
N THR A 149 -9.41 10.45 -10.27
CA THR A 149 -10.54 11.38 -10.32
C THR A 149 -11.65 10.98 -9.34
N GLY A 150 -11.93 9.67 -9.23
CA GLY A 150 -12.88 9.14 -8.27
C GLY A 150 -12.45 9.41 -6.83
N VAL A 151 -11.16 9.20 -6.51
CA VAL A 151 -10.61 9.49 -5.17
C VAL A 151 -10.74 10.96 -4.82
N ALA A 152 -10.40 11.88 -5.73
CA ALA A 152 -10.54 13.32 -5.51
C ALA A 152 -12.00 13.71 -5.22
N ARG A 153 -12.93 13.23 -6.06
CA ARG A 153 -14.36 13.46 -5.86
C ARG A 153 -14.85 12.93 -4.51
N ASP A 154 -14.51 11.69 -4.15
CA ASP A 154 -14.99 11.03 -2.94
C ASP A 154 -14.40 11.68 -1.66
N ARG A 155 -13.26 12.38 -1.80
CA ARG A 155 -12.64 13.19 -0.74
C ARG A 155 -13.06 14.66 -0.78
N ASN A 156 -13.91 15.03 -1.72
CA ASN A 156 -14.37 16.41 -1.91
C ASN A 156 -13.21 17.41 -2.06
N THR A 157 -12.21 17.03 -2.86
CA THR A 157 -11.02 17.85 -3.13
C THR A 157 -10.78 18.00 -4.64
N SER A 158 -9.84 18.87 -5.01
CA SER A 158 -9.50 19.10 -6.42
C SER A 158 -8.55 18.02 -6.96
N ILE A 159 -8.57 17.85 -8.27
CA ILE A 159 -7.52 17.14 -9.02
C ILE A 159 -7.04 18.05 -10.14
N THR A 160 -5.72 18.22 -10.23
CA THR A 160 -5.08 18.99 -11.30
C THR A 160 -4.17 18.10 -12.10
N LYS A 161 -3.95 18.43 -13.37
CA LYS A 161 -3.10 17.75 -14.31
C LYS A 161 -2.08 18.72 -14.88
N GLN A 162 -0.82 18.30 -15.01
CA GLN A 162 0.24 19.01 -15.72
C GLN A 162 1.15 18.03 -16.45
N GLU A 163 1.72 18.43 -17.58
CA GLU A 163 2.76 17.66 -18.25
C GLU A 163 4.00 17.56 -17.33
N LEU A 164 4.61 16.38 -17.23
CA LEU A 164 5.80 16.16 -16.40
C LEU A 164 6.95 15.58 -17.22
N PHE A 165 6.78 14.40 -17.79
CA PHE A 165 7.79 13.74 -18.60
C PHE A 165 7.28 13.55 -20.02
N SER A 166 8.07 14.00 -20.97
CA SER A 166 7.84 13.77 -22.39
C SER A 166 8.43 12.43 -22.82
N PRO A 167 8.03 11.82 -23.96
CA PRO A 167 8.67 10.62 -24.47
C PRO A 167 10.17 10.78 -24.70
N ASN A 168 10.67 12.00 -24.93
CA ASN A 168 12.10 12.27 -25.13
C ASN A 168 12.93 12.22 -23.85
N ASP A 169 12.30 12.19 -22.69
CA ASP A 169 12.98 12.06 -21.40
C ASP A 169 13.35 10.59 -21.08
N PHE A 170 12.86 9.65 -21.89
CA PHE A 170 13.10 8.21 -21.74
C PHE A 170 14.04 7.69 -22.83
N PRO A 171 14.93 6.71 -22.52
CA PRO A 171 15.85 6.13 -23.50
C PRO A 171 15.20 5.11 -24.43
N ASP A 172 13.97 4.72 -24.15
CA ASP A 172 13.17 3.73 -24.86
C ASP A 172 11.88 4.36 -25.41
N SER A 173 10.95 3.54 -25.89
CA SER A 173 9.67 3.98 -26.46
C SER A 173 8.61 4.23 -25.38
N HIS A 174 8.99 4.71 -24.19
CA HIS A 174 8.04 5.04 -23.13
C HIS A 174 7.12 6.20 -23.55
N GLU A 175 5.85 6.13 -23.14
CA GLU A 175 4.90 7.20 -23.38
C GLU A 175 5.15 8.40 -22.44
N ALA A 176 4.49 9.53 -22.74
CA ALA A 176 4.50 10.68 -21.84
C ALA A 176 3.87 10.32 -20.50
N GLU A 177 4.36 10.92 -19.41
CA GLU A 177 3.79 10.80 -18.08
C GLU A 177 3.33 12.17 -17.57
N ASP A 178 2.03 12.33 -17.40
CA ASP A 178 1.42 13.52 -16.83
C ASP A 178 1.33 13.41 -15.31
N LEU A 179 1.69 14.48 -14.59
CA LEU A 179 1.51 14.56 -13.15
C LEU A 179 0.06 14.93 -12.80
N TYR A 180 -0.55 14.09 -11.99
CA TYR A 180 -1.85 14.36 -11.36
C TYR A 180 -1.65 14.65 -9.88
N THR A 181 -2.23 15.77 -9.42
CA THR A 181 -2.16 16.19 -8.02
C THR A 181 -3.56 16.28 -7.44
N ILE A 182 -3.78 15.65 -6.28
CA ILE A 182 -5.01 15.65 -5.49
C ILE A 182 -4.72 16.31 -4.15
N GLY A 183 -5.47 17.38 -3.80
CA GLY A 183 -5.29 18.12 -2.55
C GLY A 183 -5.85 19.51 -2.61
#